data_8d5b65a0a47487e0bf11a831a2b7a5ca
#
_entry.id   8d5b65a0a47487e0bf11a831a2b7a5ca
#
_cell.length_a   1.000
_cell.length_b   1.000
_cell.length_c   1.000
_cell.angle_alpha   90.00
_cell.angle_beta   90.00
_cell.angle_gamma   90.00
#
_symmetry.space_group_name_H-M   'P 1'
#
loop_
_entity.id
_entity.type
_entity.pdbx_description
1 polymer ?
#
loop_
_entity_poly.entity_id
_entity_poly.type
_entity_poly.pdbx_seq_one_letter_code
_entity_poly.pdbx_strand_id
1 'polypeptide(L)' 'MKEFDFSAKTTKELEERLDYLFNVAVEENKERLRAARAKGGLLDNQEYDAAKIEQAELHCELFELKCELTKRGPIN' A
#
# COMPACT_ATOMS: atom_id res chain seq x y z
N MET A 1 5.07 -13.69 2.55
CA MET A 1 5.27 -12.52 1.69
C MET A 1 4.39 -12.62 0.47
N LYS A 2 3.66 -11.57 0.16
CA LYS A 2 2.80 -11.59 -1.03
C LYS A 2 3.62 -11.44 -2.29
N GLU A 3 3.31 -12.24 -3.27
CA GLU A 3 3.85 -12.04 -4.60
C GLU A 3 2.85 -11.23 -5.42
N PHE A 4 3.36 -10.26 -6.14
CA PHE A 4 2.55 -9.42 -7.01
C PHE A 4 2.84 -9.80 -8.45
N ASP A 5 1.84 -10.31 -9.13
CA ASP A 5 1.97 -10.66 -10.54
C ASP A 5 1.22 -9.64 -11.38
N PHE A 6 1.97 -8.79 -12.03
CA PHE A 6 1.41 -7.73 -12.86
C PHE A 6 1.44 -8.08 -14.35
N SER A 7 1.95 -9.25 -14.70
CA SER A 7 2.19 -9.58 -16.11
C SER A 7 0.91 -9.59 -16.95
N ALA A 8 -0.21 -9.96 -16.35
CA ALA A 8 -1.50 -10.01 -17.05
C ALA A 8 -2.25 -8.68 -17.06
N LYS A 9 -1.70 -7.66 -16.40
CA LYS A 9 -2.38 -6.38 -16.28
C LYS A 9 -1.84 -5.37 -17.26
N THR A 10 -2.74 -4.50 -17.76
CA THR A 10 -2.32 -3.43 -18.65
C THR A 10 -1.62 -2.33 -17.83
N THR A 11 -0.83 -1.51 -18.52
CA THR A 11 -0.18 -0.37 -17.87
C THR A 11 -1.21 0.57 -17.24
N LYS A 12 -2.33 0.77 -17.93
CA LYS A 12 -3.41 1.62 -17.40
C LYS A 12 -3.98 1.07 -16.10
N GLU A 13 -4.19 -0.24 -16.03
CA GLU A 13 -4.69 -0.87 -14.82
C GLU A 13 -3.71 -0.69 -13.65
N LEU A 14 -2.42 -0.81 -13.92
CA LEU A 14 -1.40 -0.61 -12.90
C LEU A 14 -1.36 0.84 -12.44
N GLU A 15 -1.49 1.78 -13.35
CA GLU A 15 -1.52 3.20 -13.00
C GLU A 15 -2.74 3.53 -12.15
N GLU A 16 -3.89 2.98 -12.49
CA GLU A 16 -5.11 3.17 -11.71
C GLU A 16 -4.97 2.60 -10.30
N ARG A 17 -4.36 1.41 -10.20
CA ARG A 17 -4.12 0.79 -8.90
C ARG A 17 -3.14 1.62 -8.06
N LEU A 18 -2.08 2.11 -8.69
CA LEU A 18 -1.11 2.96 -8.01
C LEU A 18 -1.78 4.22 -7.47
N ASP A 19 -2.61 4.85 -8.27
CA ASP A 19 -3.35 6.04 -7.87
C ASP A 19 -4.27 5.77 -6.69
N TYR A 20 -5.00 4.66 -6.73
CA TYR A 20 -5.87 4.25 -5.64
C TYR A 20 -5.07 4.03 -4.36
N LEU A 21 -3.97 3.27 -4.44
CA LEU A 21 -3.15 2.98 -3.28
C LEU A 21 -2.61 4.26 -2.66
N PHE A 22 -2.12 5.15 -3.50
CA PHE A 22 -1.49 6.38 -3.02
C PHE A 22 -2.52 7.34 -2.41
N ASN A 23 -3.67 7.51 -3.06
CA ASN A 23 -4.63 8.54 -2.65
C ASN A 23 -5.69 8.03 -1.67
N VAL A 24 -5.97 6.73 -1.65
CA VAL A 24 -7.04 6.18 -0.82
C VAL A 24 -6.49 5.23 0.24
N ALA A 25 -5.86 4.15 -0.18
CA ALA A 25 -5.46 3.09 0.74
C ALA A 25 -4.44 3.55 1.77
N VAL A 26 -3.44 4.31 1.35
CA VAL A 26 -2.41 4.85 2.26
C VAL A 26 -3.04 5.84 3.23
N GLU A 27 -3.93 6.68 2.76
CA GLU A 27 -4.60 7.64 3.63
C GLU A 27 -5.50 6.96 4.66
N GLU A 28 -6.25 5.94 4.25
CA GLU A 28 -7.06 5.15 5.17
C GLU A 28 -6.19 4.46 6.21
N ASN A 29 -5.04 3.95 5.79
CA ASN A 29 -4.11 3.31 6.71
C ASN A 29 -3.57 4.31 7.75
N LYS A 30 -3.25 5.53 7.32
CA LYS A 30 -2.80 6.58 8.24
C LYS A 30 -3.87 6.89 9.28
N GLU A 31 -5.12 6.92 8.88
CA GLU A 31 -6.22 7.15 9.81
C GLU A 31 -6.35 6.01 10.81
N ARG A 32 -6.19 4.77 10.36
CA ARG A 32 -6.23 3.62 11.26
C ARG A 32 -5.09 3.66 12.27
N LEU A 33 -3.89 4.05 11.83
CA LEU A 33 -2.76 4.19 12.73
C LEU A 33 -3.01 5.28 13.76
N ARG A 34 -3.55 6.41 13.33
CA ARG A 34 -3.86 7.51 14.24
C ARG A 34 -4.90 7.10 15.26
N ALA A 35 -5.97 6.44 14.81
CA ALA A 35 -7.03 5.98 15.71
C ALA A 35 -6.50 4.95 16.71
N ALA A 36 -5.65 4.04 16.26
CA ALA A 36 -5.07 3.02 17.12
C ALA A 36 -4.17 3.64 18.20
N ARG A 37 -3.39 4.66 17.82
CA ARG A 37 -2.55 5.38 18.79
C ARG A 37 -3.40 6.10 19.81
N ALA A 38 -4.50 6.69 19.38
CA ALA A 38 -5.37 7.46 20.27
C ALA A 38 -6.01 6.57 21.34
N LYS A 39 -6.22 5.31 21.05
CA LYS A 39 -6.78 4.37 22.02
C LYS A 39 -5.82 4.06 23.16
N GLY A 40 -4.53 4.27 22.95
CA GLY A 40 -3.53 3.95 23.94
C GLY A 40 -3.21 2.48 23.95
N GLY A 41 -2.64 1.99 25.03
CA GLY A 41 -2.20 0.60 25.10
C GLY A 41 -0.77 0.46 24.66
N LEU A 42 0.14 0.57 25.61
CA LEU A 42 1.55 0.60 25.30
C LEU A 42 2.12 -0.76 24.94
N LEU A 43 1.54 -1.83 25.51
CA LEU A 43 2.15 -3.14 25.40
C LEU A 43 1.39 -4.12 24.54
N ASP A 44 0.13 -3.88 24.27
CA ASP A 44 -0.70 -4.85 23.58
C ASP A 44 -1.78 -4.16 22.75
N ASN A 45 -1.36 -3.45 21.74
CA ASN A 45 -2.30 -2.77 20.85
C ASN A 45 -2.35 -3.53 19.51
N GLN A 46 -3.23 -4.50 19.45
CA GLN A 46 -3.40 -5.35 18.27
C GLN A 46 -3.85 -4.55 17.06
N GLU A 47 -4.67 -3.53 17.25
CA GLU A 47 -5.12 -2.68 16.16
C GLU A 47 -3.96 -1.90 15.56
N TYR A 48 -3.08 -1.41 16.40
CA TYR A 48 -1.90 -0.69 15.93
C TYR A 48 -0.97 -1.64 15.16
N ASP A 49 -0.74 -2.83 15.70
CA ASP A 49 0.12 -3.81 15.05
C ASP A 49 -0.45 -4.23 13.68
N ALA A 50 -1.75 -4.46 13.61
CA ALA A 50 -2.41 -4.82 12.35
C ALA A 50 -2.27 -3.69 11.32
N ALA A 51 -2.43 -2.45 11.75
CA ALA A 51 -2.31 -1.29 10.88
C ALA A 51 -0.87 -1.11 10.38
N LYS A 52 0.12 -1.44 11.22
CA LYS A 52 1.53 -1.39 10.82
C LYS A 52 1.85 -2.46 9.78
N ILE A 53 1.29 -3.65 9.94
CA ILE A 53 1.46 -4.71 8.95
C ILE A 53 0.83 -4.29 7.62
N GLU A 54 -0.37 -3.72 7.67
CA GLU A 54 -1.04 -3.20 6.49
C GLU A 54 -0.19 -2.14 5.81
N GLN A 55 0.40 -1.24 6.59
CA GLN A 55 1.29 -0.20 6.07
C GLN A 55 2.44 -0.80 5.28
N ALA A 56 3.07 -1.82 5.84
CA ALA A 56 4.19 -2.49 5.18
C ALA A 56 3.74 -3.13 3.87
N GLU A 57 2.59 -3.79 3.87
CA GLU A 57 2.06 -4.42 2.66
C GLU A 57 1.74 -3.39 1.58
N LEU A 58 1.15 -2.26 1.96
CA LEU A 58 0.83 -1.19 1.02
C LEU A 58 2.08 -0.61 0.40
N HIS A 59 3.11 -0.39 1.21
CA HIS A 59 4.37 0.15 0.71
C HIS A 59 5.07 -0.83 -0.21
N CYS A 60 5.00 -2.13 0.08
CA CYS A 60 5.55 -3.15 -0.80
C CYS A 60 4.85 -3.15 -2.15
N GLU A 61 3.53 -3.09 -2.14
CA GLU A 61 2.77 -3.07 -3.39
C GLU A 61 3.08 -1.82 -4.20
N LEU A 62 3.15 -0.66 -3.53
CA LEU A 62 3.51 0.60 -4.19
C LEU A 62 4.88 0.51 -4.86
N PHE A 63 5.84 -0.04 -4.14
CA PHE A 63 7.19 -0.20 -4.67
C PHE A 63 7.20 -1.11 -5.90
N GLU A 64 6.53 -2.26 -5.80
CA GLU A 64 6.46 -3.21 -6.90
C GLU A 64 5.76 -2.61 -8.13
N LEU A 65 4.70 -1.86 -7.91
CA LEU A 65 3.99 -1.18 -8.99
C LEU A 65 4.89 -0.17 -9.69
N LYS A 66 5.63 0.62 -8.92
CA LYS A 66 6.56 1.60 -9.49
C LYS A 66 7.64 0.91 -10.30
N CYS A 67 8.18 -0.19 -9.78
CA CYS A 67 9.20 -0.95 -10.48
C CYS A 67 8.67 -1.50 -11.79
N GLU A 68 7.47 -2.06 -11.78
CA GLU A 68 6.88 -2.61 -12.98
C GLU A 68 6.61 -1.52 -14.03
N LEU A 69 6.06 -0.39 -13.61
CA LEU A 69 5.78 0.71 -14.51
C LEU A 69 7.08 1.28 -15.12
N THR A 70 8.13 1.36 -14.30
CA THR A 70 9.44 1.80 -14.79
C THR A 70 9.99 0.83 -15.83
N LYS A 71 9.81 -0.47 -15.58
CA LYS A 71 10.28 -1.52 -16.47
C LYS A 71 9.56 -1.47 -17.82
N ARG A 72 8.29 -1.11 -17.82
CA ARG A 72 7.51 -0.99 -19.07
C ARG A 72 7.89 0.25 -19.87
N GLY A 73 8.60 1.18 -19.24
CA GLY A 73 9.07 2.38 -19.88
C GLY A 73 8.08 3.53 -19.81
N PRO A 74 8.52 4.73 -20.17
CA PRO A 74 7.65 5.88 -20.13
C PRO A 74 6.60 5.80 -21.23
N ILE A 75 5.41 6.23 -20.92
CA ILE A 75 4.33 6.35 -21.88
C ILE A 75 4.42 7.74 -22.48
N ASN A 76 4.68 7.78 -23.74
CA ASN A 76 4.75 9.05 -24.45
C ASN A 76 3.47 9.29 -25.22
#